data_c7b734cd73dc8bf29c463a3f0e633b67
#
_entry.id   c7b734cd73dc8bf29c463a3f0e633b67
#
_cell.length_a   1.000
_cell.length_b   1.000
_cell.length_c   1.000
_cell.angle_alpha   90.00
_cell.angle_beta   90.00
_cell.angle_gamma   90.00
#
_symmetry.space_group_name_H-M   'P 1'
#
loop_
_entity.id
_entity.type
_entity.pdbx_description
1 polymer ?
#
loop_
_entity_poly.entity_id
_entity_poly.type
_entity_poly.pdbx_seq_one_letter_code
_entity_poly.pdbx_strand_id
1 'polypeptide(L)'
;MNKNNIILTATSLALAIGVLSADAKSFKRGVSENAFNLKEEIDVIKTGTSWFYTWGNVPNNNIKDLPDADFEFVPMCWNANYNADNIRSYCKSHPETKYLLGFNEPNFKNQANMTPEAAAAAWPAVQALAKELGLKLVGPAVNHSPDGPENDPYTWYAKFVNLVGKDAFDYIAIHNYSGGVDGMRTMIDKFYGLYGKQIW
;
A
#
# COMPACT_ATOMS: atom_id res chain seq x y z
N MET A 1 -7.20 46.01 -68.95
CA MET A 1 -6.99 46.37 -67.52
C MET A 1 -7.45 45.21 -66.71
N ASN A 2 -6.48 44.32 -66.33
CA ASN A 2 -6.74 43.13 -65.54
C ASN A 2 -6.54 43.46 -64.07
N LYS A 3 -7.55 43.27 -63.26
CA LYS A 3 -7.49 43.36 -61.81
C LYS A 3 -7.15 41.97 -61.25
N ASN A 4 -5.95 41.83 -60.79
CA ASN A 4 -5.54 40.62 -60.04
C ASN A 4 -6.10 40.65 -58.63
N ASN A 5 -7.01 39.75 -58.37
CA ASN A 5 -7.45 39.46 -57.00
C ASN A 5 -6.42 38.59 -56.29
N ILE A 6 -5.74 39.14 -55.29
CA ILE A 6 -4.87 38.42 -54.38
C ILE A 6 -5.77 37.84 -53.29
N ILE A 7 -5.98 36.53 -53.29
CA ILE A 7 -6.62 35.82 -52.21
C ILE A 7 -5.57 35.57 -51.12
N LEU A 8 -5.70 36.26 -49.98
CA LEU A 8 -4.93 35.95 -48.76
C LEU A 8 -5.59 34.75 -48.11
N THR A 9 -4.97 33.61 -48.18
CA THR A 9 -5.30 32.46 -47.36
C THR A 9 -4.69 32.66 -45.98
N ALA A 10 -5.54 32.97 -45.01
CA ALA A 10 -5.17 32.98 -43.60
C ALA A 10 -4.98 31.50 -43.11
N THR A 11 -3.76 31.10 -42.95
CA THR A 11 -3.42 29.79 -42.31
C THR A 11 -3.57 30.00 -40.83
N SER A 12 -4.67 29.49 -40.26
CA SER A 12 -4.88 29.45 -38.80
C SER A 12 -3.95 28.43 -38.22
N LEU A 13 -2.85 28.87 -37.58
CA LEU A 13 -1.99 28.05 -36.78
C LEU A 13 -2.73 27.72 -35.48
N ALA A 14 -3.40 26.57 -35.43
CA ALA A 14 -3.95 26.08 -34.19
C ALA A 14 -2.77 25.67 -33.28
N LEU A 15 -2.48 26.50 -32.31
CA LEU A 15 -1.58 26.17 -31.20
C LEU A 15 -2.28 25.10 -30.39
N ALA A 16 -1.93 23.84 -30.58
CA ALA A 16 -2.29 22.76 -29.69
C ALA A 16 -1.57 23.01 -28.36
N ILE A 17 -2.25 23.72 -27.45
CA ILE A 17 -1.86 23.76 -26.06
C ILE A 17 -2.09 22.34 -25.57
N GLY A 18 -1.04 21.53 -25.54
CA GLY A 18 -1.03 20.27 -24.84
C GLY A 18 -1.37 20.57 -23.38
N VAL A 19 -2.61 20.33 -23.00
CA VAL A 19 -2.97 20.20 -21.60
C VAL A 19 -2.13 19.05 -21.13
N LEU A 20 -1.03 19.35 -20.39
CA LEU A 20 -0.35 18.36 -19.59
C LEU A 20 -1.45 17.78 -18.69
N SER A 21 -1.95 16.59 -19.03
CA SER A 21 -2.86 15.87 -18.17
C SER A 21 -2.12 15.75 -16.85
N ALA A 22 -2.65 16.37 -15.80
CA ALA A 22 -2.23 16.04 -14.43
C ALA A 22 -2.14 14.53 -14.38
N ASP A 23 -1.00 13.99 -13.96
CA ASP A 23 -0.76 12.54 -13.95
C ASP A 23 -1.98 11.85 -13.37
N ALA A 24 -2.60 11.00 -14.18
CA ALA A 24 -3.82 10.33 -13.76
C ALA A 24 -3.54 9.62 -12.43
N LYS A 25 -4.40 9.83 -11.45
CA LYS A 25 -4.36 9.22 -10.13
C LYS A 25 -4.05 7.72 -10.27
N SER A 26 -2.94 7.26 -9.72
CA SER A 26 -2.53 5.87 -9.84
C SER A 26 -3.12 5.05 -8.70
N PHE A 27 -3.85 3.98 -9.01
CA PHE A 27 -4.35 3.04 -8.02
C PHE A 27 -3.24 2.32 -7.22
N LYS A 28 -2.00 2.35 -7.72
CA LYS A 28 -0.82 1.77 -7.03
C LYS A 28 -0.18 2.73 -6.04
N ARG A 29 -0.55 4.00 -6.06
CA ARG A 29 0.07 5.01 -5.21
C ARG A 29 -0.76 5.21 -3.95
N GLY A 30 -0.15 4.97 -2.81
CA GLY A 30 -0.72 5.23 -1.51
C GLY A 30 0.19 6.08 -0.64
N VAL A 31 -0.27 6.39 0.56
CA VAL A 31 0.47 7.14 1.56
C VAL A 31 0.27 6.52 2.94
N SER A 32 1.33 6.56 3.75
CA SER A 32 1.31 6.15 5.16
C SER A 32 1.42 7.38 6.04
N GLU A 33 0.41 7.65 6.86
CA GLU A 33 0.42 8.78 7.79
C GLU A 33 -0.60 8.56 8.92
N ASN A 34 -0.15 8.62 10.16
CA ASN A 34 -1.02 8.46 11.33
C ASN A 34 -1.49 9.78 11.93
N ALA A 35 -0.95 10.91 11.46
CA ALA A 35 -1.33 12.24 11.92
C ALA A 35 -2.51 12.84 11.16
N PHE A 36 -2.98 12.21 10.07
CA PHE A 36 -4.16 12.71 9.35
C PHE A 36 -5.37 12.82 10.27
N ASN A 37 -5.91 14.03 10.34
CA ASN A 37 -6.97 14.37 11.26
C ASN A 37 -7.96 15.40 10.70
N LEU A 38 -7.66 16.00 9.54
CA LEU A 38 -8.45 17.02 8.89
C LEU A 38 -8.93 16.55 7.52
N LYS A 39 -10.15 16.97 7.17
CA LYS A 39 -10.71 16.70 5.85
C LYS A 39 -9.86 17.29 4.73
N GLU A 40 -9.33 18.49 4.95
CA GLU A 40 -8.50 19.20 3.98
C GLU A 40 -7.22 18.44 3.62
N GLU A 41 -6.62 17.74 4.59
CA GLU A 41 -5.45 16.87 4.35
C GLU A 41 -5.81 15.73 3.41
N ILE A 42 -6.94 15.08 3.66
CA ILE A 42 -7.46 14.01 2.81
C ILE A 42 -7.81 14.52 1.42
N ASP A 43 -8.48 15.69 1.31
CA ASP A 43 -8.85 16.28 0.03
C ASP A 43 -7.64 16.61 -0.85
N VAL A 44 -6.51 17.01 -0.25
CA VAL A 44 -5.25 17.24 -0.97
C VAL A 44 -4.62 15.93 -1.41
N ILE A 45 -4.47 14.98 -0.51
CA ILE A 45 -3.73 13.73 -0.76
C ILE A 45 -4.45 12.82 -1.76
N LYS A 46 -5.77 12.73 -1.69
CA LYS A 46 -6.55 11.90 -2.62
C LYS A 46 -6.49 12.35 -4.08
N THR A 47 -5.98 13.55 -4.36
CA THR A 47 -5.75 14.00 -5.75
C THR A 47 -4.65 13.22 -6.45
N GLY A 48 -3.66 12.71 -5.71
CA GLY A 48 -2.50 12.00 -6.27
C GLY A 48 -2.37 10.54 -5.83
N THR A 49 -3.16 10.11 -4.82
CA THR A 49 -3.09 8.77 -4.24
C THR A 49 -4.47 8.11 -4.22
N SER A 50 -4.50 6.78 -4.16
CA SER A 50 -5.74 6.00 -4.19
C SER A 50 -6.01 5.24 -2.92
N TRP A 51 -5.07 5.23 -1.99
CA TRP A 51 -5.22 4.56 -0.70
C TRP A 51 -4.27 5.15 0.34
N PHE A 52 -4.58 4.89 1.60
CA PHE A 52 -3.70 5.24 2.72
C PHE A 52 -3.84 4.22 3.86
N TYR A 53 -2.88 4.22 4.76
CA TYR A 53 -2.94 3.50 6.02
C TYR A 53 -2.30 4.30 7.15
N THR A 54 -2.63 3.95 8.40
CA THR A 54 -2.20 4.67 9.61
C THR A 54 -1.51 3.76 10.62
N TRP A 55 -1.02 2.58 10.18
CA TRP A 55 -0.55 1.49 11.04
C TRP A 55 -1.61 0.97 12.04
N GLY A 56 -2.82 1.49 11.97
CA GLY A 56 -3.95 1.12 12.83
C GLY A 56 -4.95 0.17 12.18
N ASN A 57 -5.88 -0.29 13.00
CA ASN A 57 -7.01 -1.11 12.55
C ASN A 57 -8.09 -0.27 11.86
N VAL A 58 -8.16 1.02 12.18
CA VAL A 58 -9.11 2.02 11.67
C VAL A 58 -8.40 3.37 11.55
N PRO A 59 -8.88 4.29 10.70
CA PRO A 59 -8.35 5.65 10.64
C PRO A 59 -8.76 6.46 11.87
N ASN A 60 -8.20 7.66 12.03
CA ASN A 60 -8.60 8.59 13.09
C ASN A 60 -10.09 8.95 12.98
N ASN A 61 -10.75 9.16 14.11
CA ASN A 61 -12.20 9.39 14.16
C ASN A 61 -12.67 10.57 13.29
N ASN A 62 -11.87 11.64 13.18
CA ASN A 62 -12.24 12.81 12.41
C ASN A 62 -12.23 12.60 10.88
N ILE A 63 -11.56 11.54 10.41
CA ILE A 63 -11.44 11.21 9.00
C ILE A 63 -12.01 9.83 8.65
N LYS A 64 -12.59 9.12 9.61
CA LYS A 64 -13.04 7.73 9.43
C LYS A 64 -14.10 7.55 8.35
N ASP A 65 -14.92 8.57 8.11
CA ASP A 65 -16.01 8.56 7.14
C ASP A 65 -15.62 9.27 5.81
N LEU A 66 -14.34 9.62 5.61
CA LEU A 66 -13.82 10.26 4.40
C LEU A 66 -13.26 9.30 3.34
N PRO A 67 -12.79 8.07 3.67
CA PRO A 67 -12.46 7.09 2.66
C PRO A 67 -13.66 6.73 1.79
N ASP A 68 -13.38 6.45 0.52
CA ASP A 68 -14.37 6.06 -0.49
C ASP A 68 -13.73 5.06 -1.49
N ALA A 69 -14.47 4.67 -2.52
CA ALA A 69 -14.00 3.72 -3.52
C ALA A 69 -12.78 4.20 -4.33
N ASP A 70 -12.55 5.52 -4.35
CA ASP A 70 -11.43 6.17 -5.05
C ASP A 70 -10.25 6.49 -4.12
N PHE A 71 -10.48 6.44 -2.80
CA PHE A 71 -9.44 6.70 -1.79
C PHE A 71 -9.65 5.80 -0.58
N GLU A 72 -9.17 4.57 -0.67
CA GLU A 72 -9.36 3.51 0.31
C GLU A 72 -8.47 3.69 1.54
N PHE A 73 -9.04 3.51 2.74
CA PHE A 73 -8.23 3.21 3.91
C PHE A 73 -7.95 1.71 3.99
N VAL A 74 -6.70 1.34 4.21
CA VAL A 74 -6.28 -0.06 4.30
C VAL A 74 -5.96 -0.40 5.77
N PRO A 75 -6.79 -1.19 6.46
CA PRO A 75 -6.55 -1.60 7.83
C PRO A 75 -5.29 -2.48 7.94
N MET A 76 -4.64 -2.44 9.10
CA MET A 76 -3.43 -3.23 9.39
C MET A 76 -3.59 -4.06 10.66
N CYS A 77 -3.13 -5.31 10.60
CA CYS A 77 -2.83 -6.14 11.77
C CYS A 77 -1.37 -5.89 12.16
N TRP A 78 -1.10 -4.80 12.91
CA TRP A 78 0.27 -4.36 13.20
C TRP A 78 1.17 -5.42 13.84
N ASN A 79 0.60 -6.23 14.76
CA ASN A 79 1.20 -7.42 15.35
C ASN A 79 0.09 -8.43 15.71
N ALA A 80 0.39 -9.49 16.45
CA ALA A 80 -0.59 -10.50 16.84
C ALA A 80 -1.72 -9.98 17.76
N ASN A 81 -1.57 -8.81 18.37
CA ASN A 81 -2.53 -8.22 19.31
C ASN A 81 -3.43 -7.15 18.64
N TYR A 82 -3.70 -7.28 17.34
CA TYR A 82 -4.60 -6.36 16.63
C TYR A 82 -6.05 -6.53 17.10
N ASN A 83 -6.86 -5.49 16.92
CA ASN A 83 -8.29 -5.53 17.26
C ASN A 83 -9.11 -5.93 16.02
N ALA A 84 -9.45 -7.21 15.94
CA ALA A 84 -10.24 -7.77 14.83
C ALA A 84 -11.65 -7.17 14.74
N ASP A 85 -12.29 -6.84 15.87
CA ASP A 85 -13.66 -6.31 15.88
C ASP A 85 -13.70 -4.86 15.35
N ASN A 86 -12.65 -4.07 15.58
CA ASN A 86 -12.50 -2.78 14.95
C ASN A 86 -12.40 -2.90 13.42
N ILE A 87 -11.60 -3.84 12.92
CA ILE A 87 -11.47 -4.11 11.47
C ILE A 87 -12.81 -4.55 10.89
N ARG A 88 -13.52 -5.50 11.55
CA ARG A 88 -14.86 -5.96 11.13
C ARG A 88 -15.86 -4.82 11.04
N SER A 89 -15.90 -4.01 12.10
CA SER A 89 -16.81 -2.87 12.17
C SER A 89 -16.52 -1.84 11.09
N TYR A 90 -15.24 -1.55 10.85
CA TYR A 90 -14.82 -0.65 9.79
C TYR A 90 -15.20 -1.17 8.41
N CYS A 91 -14.83 -2.38 8.05
CA CYS A 91 -15.14 -2.97 6.75
C CYS A 91 -16.64 -3.12 6.50
N LYS A 92 -17.44 -3.30 7.54
CA LYS A 92 -18.91 -3.32 7.43
C LYS A 92 -19.47 -1.96 6.99
N SER A 93 -18.89 -0.86 7.47
CA SER A 93 -19.28 0.51 7.08
C SER A 93 -18.63 0.96 5.78
N HIS A 94 -17.53 0.33 5.38
CA HIS A 94 -16.69 0.67 4.24
C HIS A 94 -16.51 -0.56 3.32
N PRO A 95 -17.57 -0.96 2.59
CA PRO A 95 -17.53 -2.16 1.72
C PRO A 95 -16.57 -2.00 0.52
N GLU A 96 -16.09 -0.80 0.25
CA GLU A 96 -15.05 -0.51 -0.72
C GLU A 96 -13.66 -1.01 -0.31
N THR A 97 -13.43 -1.31 0.99
CA THR A 97 -12.15 -1.85 1.50
C THR A 97 -11.83 -3.19 0.85
N LYS A 98 -10.64 -3.30 0.25
CA LYS A 98 -10.22 -4.46 -0.56
C LYS A 98 -9.05 -5.21 0.04
N TYR A 99 -8.27 -4.58 0.90
CA TYR A 99 -6.99 -5.11 1.37
C TYR A 99 -6.89 -5.08 2.89
N LEU A 100 -6.09 -6.02 3.43
CA LEU A 100 -5.70 -6.08 4.82
C LEU A 100 -4.18 -6.20 4.89
N LEU A 101 -3.52 -5.27 5.56
CA LEU A 101 -2.07 -5.34 5.78
C LEU A 101 -1.76 -6.27 6.96
N GLY A 102 -0.73 -7.09 6.78
CA GLY A 102 -0.18 -7.97 7.81
C GLY A 102 0.72 -7.22 8.81
N PHE A 103 1.62 -7.98 9.46
CA PHE A 103 2.45 -7.48 10.55
C PHE A 103 3.46 -6.43 10.09
N ASN A 104 3.63 -5.39 10.89
CA ASN A 104 4.52 -4.28 10.62
C ASN A 104 5.94 -4.57 11.13
N GLU A 105 6.90 -4.65 10.24
CA GLU A 105 8.33 -4.86 10.53
C GLU A 105 8.57 -5.91 11.63
N PRO A 106 8.04 -7.14 11.47
CA PRO A 106 8.12 -8.14 12.52
C PRO A 106 9.56 -8.53 12.85
N ASN A 107 10.48 -8.34 11.91
CA ASN A 107 11.89 -8.59 12.10
C ASN A 107 12.64 -7.44 12.83
N PHE A 108 11.93 -6.39 13.27
CA PHE A 108 12.51 -5.24 13.96
C PHE A 108 12.17 -5.26 15.45
N LYS A 109 13.18 -5.09 16.34
CA LYS A 109 13.02 -5.16 17.79
C LYS A 109 12.03 -4.12 18.35
N ASN A 110 12.04 -2.91 17.80
CA ASN A 110 11.20 -1.81 18.25
C ASN A 110 9.89 -1.69 17.47
N GLN A 111 9.57 -2.69 16.65
CA GLN A 111 8.34 -2.77 15.86
C GLN A 111 7.52 -4.00 16.32
N ALA A 112 6.88 -4.72 15.46
CA ALA A 112 6.08 -5.88 15.88
C ALA A 112 6.92 -6.95 16.61
N ASN A 113 8.23 -7.02 16.41
CA ASN A 113 9.19 -7.85 17.15
C ASN A 113 8.74 -9.31 17.26
N MET A 114 8.53 -9.94 16.13
CA MET A 114 8.06 -11.32 16.04
C MET A 114 9.09 -12.18 15.31
N THR A 115 9.43 -13.32 15.88
CA THR A 115 10.18 -14.33 15.13
C THR A 115 9.32 -14.87 13.99
N PRO A 116 9.90 -15.46 12.93
CA PRO A 116 9.13 -16.13 11.88
C PRO A 116 8.13 -17.16 12.42
N GLU A 117 8.52 -17.91 13.46
CA GLU A 117 7.69 -18.92 14.12
C GLU A 117 6.50 -18.28 14.86
N ALA A 118 6.75 -17.20 15.61
CA ALA A 118 5.70 -16.47 16.31
C ALA A 118 4.70 -15.82 15.32
N ALA A 119 5.22 -15.25 14.24
CA ALA A 119 4.39 -14.68 13.17
C ALA A 119 3.57 -15.78 12.48
N ALA A 120 4.18 -16.92 12.16
CA ALA A 120 3.49 -18.06 11.55
C ALA A 120 2.41 -18.65 12.45
N ALA A 121 2.65 -18.72 13.76
CA ALA A 121 1.65 -19.19 14.73
C ALA A 121 0.42 -18.27 14.82
N ALA A 122 0.62 -16.94 14.67
CA ALA A 122 -0.47 -15.95 14.70
C ALA A 122 -1.16 -15.78 13.33
N TRP A 123 -0.52 -16.16 12.23
CA TRP A 123 -0.98 -15.89 10.86
C TRP A 123 -2.34 -16.49 10.50
N PRO A 124 -2.72 -17.71 10.95
CA PRO A 124 -4.05 -18.27 10.64
C PRO A 124 -5.22 -17.40 11.07
N ALA A 125 -5.09 -16.63 12.16
CA ALA A 125 -6.14 -15.71 12.60
C ALA A 125 -6.28 -14.51 11.64
N VAL A 126 -5.17 -13.99 11.11
CA VAL A 126 -5.16 -12.92 10.10
C VAL A 126 -5.77 -13.41 8.79
N GLN A 127 -5.40 -14.62 8.34
CA GLN A 127 -5.98 -15.24 7.16
C GLN A 127 -7.51 -15.46 7.31
N ALA A 128 -7.95 -15.94 8.48
CA ALA A 128 -9.36 -16.15 8.75
C ALA A 128 -10.14 -14.84 8.68
N LEU A 129 -9.61 -13.75 9.26
CA LEU A 129 -10.21 -12.42 9.21
C LEU A 129 -10.28 -11.89 7.78
N ALA A 130 -9.20 -11.96 7.01
CA ALA A 130 -9.18 -11.53 5.61
C ALA A 130 -10.22 -12.31 4.78
N LYS A 131 -10.28 -13.63 4.95
CA LYS A 131 -11.26 -14.49 4.28
C LYS A 131 -12.69 -14.17 4.67
N GLU A 132 -12.96 -13.97 5.97
CA GLU A 132 -14.28 -13.60 6.51
C GLU A 132 -14.79 -12.31 5.86
N LEU A 133 -13.90 -11.33 5.70
CA LEU A 133 -14.22 -10.00 5.16
C LEU A 133 -14.09 -9.89 3.63
N GLY A 134 -13.66 -10.96 2.96
CA GLY A 134 -13.44 -10.94 1.51
C GLY A 134 -12.27 -10.08 1.05
N LEU A 135 -11.29 -9.82 1.93
CA LEU A 135 -10.15 -8.96 1.67
C LEU A 135 -8.97 -9.73 1.09
N LYS A 136 -8.22 -9.06 0.24
CA LYS A 136 -6.90 -9.50 -0.22
C LYS A 136 -5.87 -9.26 0.89
N LEU A 137 -5.09 -10.28 1.19
CA LEU A 137 -4.14 -10.24 2.30
C LEU A 137 -2.74 -9.88 1.82
N VAL A 138 -2.19 -8.82 2.39
CA VAL A 138 -0.80 -8.41 2.19
C VAL A 138 0.04 -9.03 3.30
N GLY A 139 1.13 -9.72 2.94
CA GLY A 139 2.04 -10.37 3.89
C GLY A 139 2.72 -9.37 4.83
N PRO A 140 3.47 -9.87 5.82
CA PRO A 140 4.20 -9.01 6.74
C PRO A 140 5.17 -8.08 6.00
N ALA A 141 5.23 -6.81 6.41
CA ALA A 141 6.18 -5.85 5.87
C ALA A 141 7.52 -5.99 6.57
N VAL A 142 8.54 -6.45 5.85
CA VAL A 142 9.90 -6.62 6.39
C VAL A 142 10.85 -5.55 5.90
N ASN A 143 11.95 -5.36 6.63
CA ASN A 143 12.97 -4.35 6.38
C ASN A 143 14.35 -4.88 6.81
N HIS A 144 15.43 -4.30 6.30
CA HIS A 144 16.77 -4.52 6.87
C HIS A 144 16.83 -3.95 8.29
N SER A 145 16.99 -4.83 9.28
CA SER A 145 16.98 -4.45 10.70
C SER A 145 18.39 -4.48 11.27
N PRO A 146 18.82 -3.47 12.04
CA PRO A 146 20.10 -3.52 12.75
C PRO A 146 20.04 -4.42 13.99
N ASP A 147 18.84 -4.57 14.57
CA ASP A 147 18.61 -5.31 15.81
C ASP A 147 17.19 -5.92 15.85
N GLY A 148 17.07 -7.20 15.79
CA GLY A 148 15.76 -7.83 15.80
C GLY A 148 15.84 -9.34 15.87
N PRO A 149 14.69 -10.03 15.82
CA PRO A 149 14.66 -11.48 15.77
C PRO A 149 15.42 -12.09 14.59
N GLU A 150 15.50 -11.33 13.48
CA GLU A 150 16.29 -11.65 12.29
C GLU A 150 16.62 -10.36 11.54
N ASN A 151 17.91 -10.07 11.36
CA ASN A 151 18.35 -8.81 10.73
C ASN A 151 18.16 -8.79 9.21
N ASP A 152 18.23 -9.96 8.57
CA ASP A 152 18.06 -10.08 7.13
C ASP A 152 16.58 -10.35 6.77
N PRO A 153 15.92 -9.42 6.06
CA PRO A 153 14.50 -9.55 5.70
C PRO A 153 14.23 -10.77 4.82
N TYR A 154 15.18 -11.18 4.00
CA TYR A 154 15.02 -12.35 3.13
C TYR A 154 15.03 -13.65 3.93
N THR A 155 15.92 -13.75 4.90
CA THR A 155 16.00 -14.90 5.80
C THR A 155 14.76 -15.01 6.68
N TRP A 156 14.31 -13.88 7.24
CA TRP A 156 13.08 -13.85 8.04
C TRP A 156 11.87 -14.32 7.20
N TYR A 157 11.73 -13.72 6.00
CA TYR A 157 10.60 -14.02 5.12
C TYR A 157 10.60 -15.47 4.62
N ALA A 158 11.79 -16.00 4.29
CA ALA A 158 11.92 -17.40 3.86
C ALA A 158 11.50 -18.38 4.96
N LYS A 159 11.92 -18.15 6.22
CA LYS A 159 11.49 -18.95 7.36
C LYS A 159 9.97 -18.87 7.57
N PHE A 160 9.40 -17.66 7.50
CA PHE A 160 7.96 -17.46 7.62
C PHE A 160 7.18 -18.19 6.51
N VAL A 161 7.57 -18.02 5.25
CA VAL A 161 6.90 -18.69 4.11
C VAL A 161 7.01 -20.22 4.19
N ASN A 162 8.14 -20.74 4.65
CA ASN A 162 8.31 -22.19 4.86
C ASN A 162 7.32 -22.76 5.89
N LEU A 163 6.88 -21.94 6.86
CA LEU A 163 5.94 -22.35 7.89
C LEU A 163 4.48 -22.19 7.46
N VAL A 164 4.13 -21.11 6.76
CA VAL A 164 2.73 -20.81 6.41
C VAL A 164 2.37 -21.21 4.98
N GLY A 165 3.35 -21.41 4.11
CA GLY A 165 3.17 -21.65 2.68
C GLY A 165 3.10 -20.35 1.87
N LYS A 166 3.51 -20.42 0.61
CA LYS A 166 3.54 -19.26 -0.31
C LYS A 166 2.15 -18.71 -0.65
N ASP A 167 1.11 -19.51 -0.50
CA ASP A 167 -0.26 -19.13 -0.84
C ASP A 167 -1.04 -18.59 0.38
N ALA A 168 -0.34 -18.37 1.51
CA ALA A 168 -0.91 -17.85 2.74
C ALA A 168 -1.24 -16.35 2.70
N PHE A 169 -0.87 -15.65 1.64
CA PHE A 169 -1.14 -14.22 1.39
C PHE A 169 -1.16 -13.94 -0.13
N ASP A 170 -1.80 -12.85 -0.54
CA ASP A 170 -1.92 -12.47 -1.97
C ASP A 170 -0.73 -11.64 -2.45
N TYR A 171 -0.19 -10.76 -1.61
CA TYR A 171 0.86 -9.77 -1.90
C TYR A 171 1.96 -9.82 -0.85
N ILE A 172 3.14 -9.29 -1.18
CA ILE A 172 4.25 -9.10 -0.24
C ILE A 172 4.37 -7.61 0.07
N ALA A 173 4.62 -7.27 1.32
CA ALA A 173 5.01 -5.91 1.71
C ALA A 173 6.49 -5.85 2.08
N ILE A 174 7.15 -4.76 1.71
CA ILE A 174 8.51 -4.45 2.10
C ILE A 174 8.61 -2.99 2.52
N HIS A 175 9.49 -2.70 3.48
CA HIS A 175 9.92 -1.33 3.77
C HIS A 175 11.38 -1.17 3.36
N ASN A 176 11.71 -0.03 2.78
CA ASN A 176 13.08 0.28 2.40
C ASN A 176 13.39 1.75 2.68
N TYR A 177 14.29 2.00 3.61
CA TYR A 177 14.73 3.33 4.03
C TYR A 177 16.15 3.65 3.59
N SER A 178 16.80 2.76 2.84
CA SER A 178 18.21 2.90 2.46
C SER A 178 18.47 2.41 1.03
N GLY A 179 19.65 2.73 0.51
CA GLY A 179 20.06 2.25 -0.81
C GLY A 179 19.46 3.01 -2.01
N GLY A 180 18.66 4.05 -1.76
CA GLY A 180 18.05 4.84 -2.82
C GLY A 180 17.20 4.01 -3.80
N VAL A 181 17.08 4.49 -5.03
CA VAL A 181 16.27 3.84 -6.09
C VAL A 181 16.80 2.45 -6.44
N ASP A 182 18.12 2.28 -6.53
CA ASP A 182 18.72 0.99 -6.90
C ASP A 182 18.59 -0.04 -5.79
N GLY A 183 18.72 0.37 -4.53
CA GLY A 183 18.46 -0.50 -3.38
C GLY A 183 17.01 -0.96 -3.33
N MET A 184 16.05 -0.05 -3.55
CA MET A 184 14.63 -0.39 -3.64
C MET A 184 14.35 -1.37 -4.78
N ARG A 185 14.88 -1.09 -5.98
CA ARG A 185 14.73 -1.99 -7.13
C ARG A 185 15.27 -3.38 -6.84
N THR A 186 16.49 -3.45 -6.29
CA THR A 186 17.12 -4.73 -5.92
C THR A 186 16.26 -5.53 -4.94
N MET A 187 15.69 -4.87 -3.93
CA MET A 187 14.82 -5.53 -2.96
C MET A 187 13.52 -6.04 -3.59
N ILE A 188 12.87 -5.22 -4.42
CA ILE A 188 11.66 -5.59 -5.17
C ILE A 188 11.94 -6.80 -6.07
N ASP A 189 12.98 -6.72 -6.90
CA ASP A 189 13.32 -7.77 -7.87
C ASP A 189 13.63 -9.10 -7.16
N LYS A 190 14.32 -9.04 -6.02
CA LYS A 190 14.67 -10.22 -5.24
C LYS A 190 13.42 -10.87 -4.62
N PHE A 191 12.54 -10.11 -3.97
CA PHE A 191 11.30 -10.66 -3.43
C PHE A 191 10.38 -11.18 -4.54
N TYR A 192 10.24 -10.44 -5.62
CA TYR A 192 9.44 -10.90 -6.76
C TYR A 192 10.02 -12.20 -7.36
N GLY A 193 11.32 -12.29 -7.57
CA GLY A 193 11.99 -13.48 -8.08
C GLY A 193 11.84 -14.72 -7.19
N LEU A 194 11.83 -14.53 -5.85
CA LEU A 194 11.66 -15.61 -4.89
C LEU A 194 10.24 -16.17 -4.81
N TYR A 195 9.22 -15.29 -4.92
CA TYR A 195 7.85 -15.65 -4.58
C TYR A 195 6.84 -15.44 -5.72
N GLY A 196 7.16 -14.70 -6.78
CA GLY A 196 6.27 -14.43 -7.91
C GLY A 196 5.04 -13.59 -7.55
N LYS A 197 5.09 -12.85 -6.44
CA LYS A 197 3.98 -12.02 -5.95
C LYS A 197 4.26 -10.54 -6.14
N GLN A 198 3.21 -9.75 -6.40
CA GLN A 198 3.34 -8.29 -6.46
C GLN A 198 3.78 -7.74 -5.10
N ILE A 199 4.58 -6.68 -5.15
CA ILE A 199 5.17 -6.04 -3.96
C ILE A 199 4.45 -4.73 -3.67
N TRP A 200 4.17 -4.52 -2.39
CA TRP A 200 3.63 -3.31 -1.79
C TRP A 200 4.72 -2.54 -1.05
#